data_c5969e08adfd3571b37f1eea99d8c1da
#
_entry.id   c5969e08adfd3571b37f1eea99d8c1da
#
_cell.length_a   1.000
_cell.length_b   1.000
_cell.length_c   1.000
_cell.angle_alpha   90.00
_cell.angle_beta   90.00
_cell.angle_gamma   90.00
#
_symmetry.space_group_name_H-M   'P 1'
#
loop_
_entity.id
_entity.type
_entity.pdbx_description
1 polymer ?
#
loop_
_entity_poly.entity_id
_entity_poly.type
_entity_poly.pdbx_seq_one_letter_code
_entity_poly.pdbx_strand_id
1 'polypeptide(L)'
;MKPFHGTLSLVVLLTGLWAGCSSGRNPAGSTTRTLPLSVAESWTLTPPTARFDASALVRLPDGRFLTVNDKETGLYEIRFPRSGTEAELVPHSGLTPALFEPLTPGRDLPWDVEGIGIDSTGALYLSEEHLRWILRQPAPGKPLERLPIDWSPVSRWFSKTDRNASFEGVAVGDRFLYVANERDTGRILEVDRKTLRVVGDFQPRPPGASGDDIHYTDLCWFDGELWALCREHRRVLCIDPKTHAVRLCFSYFPIEMDPKYAYQHLLPYGFFEGLSVDADNVWLLIDNNGYPRKANPQDARPLLLRCPRPDRPKR
;
A
#
# COMPACT_ATOMS: atom_id res chain seq x y z
N MET A 1 30.57 70.25 -29.39
CA MET A 1 29.23 70.53 -28.91
C MET A 1 28.34 69.36 -29.32
N LYS A 2 27.97 68.52 -28.39
CA LYS A 2 27.02 67.37 -28.61
C LYS A 2 25.81 67.68 -27.77
N PRO A 3 24.60 67.50 -28.27
CA PRO A 3 23.40 67.57 -27.45
C PRO A 3 23.08 66.19 -26.86
N PHE A 4 22.74 66.20 -25.59
CA PHE A 4 22.16 65.07 -24.82
C PHE A 4 20.71 64.87 -25.20
N HIS A 5 20.34 63.63 -25.52
CA HIS A 5 18.94 63.20 -25.59
C HIS A 5 18.68 62.29 -24.40
N GLY A 6 17.87 62.75 -23.47
CA GLY A 6 17.38 61.95 -22.38
C GLY A 6 16.14 61.14 -22.81
N THR A 7 16.22 59.84 -22.64
CA THR A 7 15.08 58.93 -22.83
C THR A 7 14.40 58.64 -21.49
N LEU A 8 13.14 59.03 -21.41
CA LEU A 8 12.25 58.79 -20.27
C LEU A 8 11.77 57.32 -20.32
N SER A 9 12.22 56.48 -19.37
CA SER A 9 11.73 55.13 -19.25
C SER A 9 10.50 55.09 -18.35
N LEU A 10 9.39 54.67 -18.97
CA LEU A 10 8.11 54.42 -18.29
C LEU A 10 8.17 53.07 -17.60
N VAL A 11 8.18 53.03 -16.26
CA VAL A 11 8.08 51.79 -15.48
C VAL A 11 6.59 51.43 -15.35
N VAL A 12 6.16 50.39 -16.06
CA VAL A 12 4.85 49.77 -15.89
C VAL A 12 4.94 48.76 -14.75
N LEU A 13 4.31 49.05 -13.61
CA LEU A 13 4.12 48.13 -12.50
C LEU A 13 3.00 47.16 -12.88
N LEU A 14 3.34 45.92 -13.29
CA LEU A 14 2.44 44.81 -13.38
C LEU A 14 2.27 44.19 -11.99
N THR A 15 1.13 44.45 -11.34
CA THR A 15 0.70 43.74 -10.15
C THR A 15 0.18 42.36 -10.58
N GLY A 16 1.07 41.39 -10.55
CA GLY A 16 0.69 39.98 -10.73
C GLY A 16 -0.06 39.47 -9.49
N LEU A 17 -1.34 39.14 -9.67
CA LEU A 17 -2.13 38.34 -8.73
C LEU A 17 -1.52 36.93 -8.68
N TRP A 18 -0.79 36.65 -7.63
CA TRP A 18 -0.39 35.27 -7.28
C TRP A 18 -1.62 34.55 -6.72
N ALA A 19 -2.21 33.68 -7.52
CA ALA A 19 -3.11 32.65 -7.02
C ALA A 19 -2.26 31.69 -6.15
N GLY A 20 -2.41 31.81 -4.85
CA GLY A 20 -1.73 30.95 -3.90
C GLY A 20 -2.21 29.52 -4.03
N CYS A 21 -1.35 28.60 -4.48
CA CYS A 21 -1.51 27.19 -4.21
C CYS A 21 -1.51 27.01 -2.70
N SER A 22 -2.63 26.67 -2.13
CA SER A 22 -2.74 26.30 -0.72
C SER A 22 -2.01 24.97 -0.52
N SER A 23 -0.74 25.05 -0.10
CA SER A 23 -0.09 23.93 0.56
C SER A 23 -0.91 23.61 1.81
N GLY A 24 -1.58 22.45 1.82
CA GLY A 24 -2.36 21.99 2.96
C GLY A 24 -1.49 21.94 4.22
N ARG A 25 -1.55 23.00 5.02
CA ARG A 25 -1.03 22.99 6.38
C ARG A 25 -2.01 22.14 7.19
N ASN A 26 -1.51 21.05 7.78
CA ASN A 26 -2.23 20.37 8.84
C ASN A 26 -2.63 21.42 9.90
N PRO A 27 -3.91 21.43 10.34
CA PRO A 27 -4.32 22.34 11.40
C PRO A 27 -3.48 22.03 12.65
N ALA A 28 -2.81 23.06 13.16
CA ALA A 28 -2.02 22.98 14.37
C ALA A 28 -2.92 22.56 15.53
N GLY A 29 -2.58 21.43 16.19
CA GLY A 29 -3.13 21.13 17.52
C GLY A 29 -3.46 19.69 17.87
N SER A 30 -3.50 18.73 16.98
CA SER A 30 -3.67 17.34 17.42
C SER A 30 -2.38 16.56 17.21
N THR A 31 -1.62 16.37 18.28
CA THR A 31 -0.47 15.44 18.27
C THR A 31 -1.03 14.01 18.30
N THR A 32 -1.26 13.45 17.11
CA THR A 32 -1.65 12.02 17.01
C THR A 32 -0.59 11.18 17.71
N ARG A 33 -1.01 10.53 18.83
CA ARG A 33 -0.10 9.69 19.60
C ARG A 33 0.21 8.41 18.83
N THR A 34 1.49 8.05 18.77
CA THR A 34 1.90 6.74 18.27
C THR A 34 1.79 5.69 19.37
N LEU A 35 1.04 4.61 19.11
CA LEU A 35 0.86 3.48 20.03
C LEU A 35 1.65 2.26 19.50
N PRO A 36 2.37 1.52 20.35
CA PRO A 36 3.09 0.33 19.91
C PRO A 36 2.12 -0.83 19.66
N LEU A 37 2.37 -1.58 18.57
CA LEU A 37 1.77 -2.89 18.33
C LEU A 37 2.55 -3.97 19.10
N SER A 38 1.85 -5.02 19.48
CA SER A 38 2.42 -6.26 20.01
C SER A 38 1.79 -7.47 19.32
N VAL A 39 2.58 -8.51 19.08
CA VAL A 39 2.09 -9.73 18.44
C VAL A 39 1.37 -10.61 19.46
N ALA A 40 0.13 -10.97 19.21
CA ALA A 40 -0.60 -11.96 19.96
C ALA A 40 -0.43 -13.36 19.39
N GLU A 41 -0.44 -13.47 18.05
CA GLU A 41 -0.26 -14.73 17.33
C GLU A 41 0.57 -14.49 16.07
N SER A 42 1.31 -15.53 15.66
CA SER A 42 2.10 -15.51 14.43
C SER A 42 2.08 -16.86 13.75
N TRP A 43 2.00 -16.84 12.43
CA TRP A 43 2.03 -18.03 11.60
C TRP A 43 3.14 -17.92 10.57
N THR A 44 3.88 -19.01 10.41
CA THR A 44 4.75 -19.20 9.25
C THR A 44 3.88 -19.68 8.10
N LEU A 45 3.98 -19.01 6.95
CA LEU A 45 3.20 -19.38 5.78
C LEU A 45 3.97 -20.39 4.95
N THR A 46 3.38 -21.56 4.74
CA THR A 46 3.98 -22.61 3.92
C THR A 46 3.47 -22.49 2.49
N PRO A 47 4.31 -22.01 1.55
CA PRO A 47 3.90 -21.83 0.16
C PRO A 47 3.95 -23.16 -0.61
N PRO A 48 3.23 -23.28 -1.73
CA PRO A 48 3.29 -24.43 -2.62
C PRO A 48 4.56 -24.46 -3.47
N THR A 49 5.31 -23.35 -3.53
CA THR A 49 6.54 -23.14 -4.32
C THR A 49 7.74 -22.95 -3.41
N ALA A 50 8.95 -23.12 -3.96
CA ALA A 50 10.18 -22.98 -3.18
C ALA A 50 10.45 -21.54 -2.71
N ARG A 51 9.92 -20.54 -3.42
CA ARG A 51 9.97 -19.12 -3.09
C ARG A 51 8.58 -18.52 -3.20
N PHE A 52 8.25 -17.68 -2.27
CA PHE A 52 7.00 -16.93 -2.25
C PHE A 52 7.26 -15.57 -1.62
N ASP A 53 7.23 -14.53 -2.44
CA ASP A 53 7.42 -13.15 -2.02
C ASP A 53 6.00 -12.57 -1.84
N ALA A 54 5.57 -12.50 -0.59
CA ALA A 54 4.18 -12.18 -0.24
C ALA A 54 3.98 -10.66 -0.17
N SER A 55 3.24 -10.05 -1.12
CA SER A 55 3.20 -8.60 -1.32
C SER A 55 1.97 -7.88 -0.80
N ALA A 56 0.86 -8.54 -0.54
CA ALA A 56 -0.37 -7.89 -0.09
C ALA A 56 -1.22 -8.78 0.78
N LEU A 57 -2.15 -8.17 1.54
CA LEU A 57 -3.05 -8.91 2.41
C LEU A 57 -4.46 -8.34 2.39
N VAL A 58 -5.44 -9.14 1.99
CA VAL A 58 -6.85 -8.78 2.11
C VAL A 58 -7.63 -9.79 2.93
N ARG A 59 -8.53 -9.30 3.80
CA ARG A 59 -9.46 -10.13 4.55
C ARG A 59 -10.83 -10.11 3.87
N LEU A 60 -11.33 -11.29 3.53
CA LEU A 60 -12.65 -11.46 2.96
C LEU A 60 -13.76 -11.25 4.01
N PRO A 61 -15.01 -10.94 3.61
CA PRO A 61 -16.13 -10.77 4.53
C PRO A 61 -16.41 -12.02 5.40
N ASP A 62 -16.08 -13.20 4.91
CA ASP A 62 -16.22 -14.48 5.65
C ASP A 62 -15.05 -14.76 6.61
N GLY A 63 -14.09 -13.85 6.70
CA GLY A 63 -12.96 -13.93 7.62
C GLY A 63 -11.71 -14.61 7.06
N ARG A 64 -11.76 -15.21 5.86
CA ARG A 64 -10.58 -15.77 5.19
C ARG A 64 -9.63 -14.66 4.73
N PHE A 65 -8.36 -15.01 4.56
CA PHE A 65 -7.35 -14.09 4.05
C PHE A 65 -6.84 -14.55 2.69
N LEU A 66 -6.62 -13.56 1.81
CA LEU A 66 -5.93 -13.78 0.53
C LEU A 66 -4.66 -12.94 0.49
N THR A 67 -3.67 -13.44 -0.24
CA THR A 67 -2.41 -12.77 -0.55
C THR A 67 -2.01 -13.04 -1.99
N VAL A 68 -1.05 -12.27 -2.50
CA VAL A 68 -0.42 -12.44 -3.80
C VAL A 68 1.04 -12.84 -3.64
N ASN A 69 1.63 -13.42 -4.69
CA ASN A 69 3.06 -13.58 -4.86
C ASN A 69 3.48 -12.63 -5.99
N ASP A 70 4.38 -11.70 -5.74
CA ASP A 70 4.85 -10.73 -6.74
C ASP A 70 5.57 -11.41 -7.92
N LYS A 71 6.05 -12.66 -7.76
CA LYS A 71 6.74 -13.44 -8.81
C LYS A 71 5.81 -14.29 -9.67
N GLU A 72 4.50 -14.31 -9.37
CA GLU A 72 3.54 -15.18 -10.05
C GLU A 72 2.20 -14.48 -10.25
N THR A 73 1.38 -15.00 -11.16
CA THR A 73 -0.01 -14.58 -11.32
C THR A 73 -0.94 -15.49 -10.52
N GLY A 74 -2.04 -14.93 -10.00
CA GLY A 74 -3.02 -15.65 -9.20
C GLY A 74 -3.06 -15.19 -7.75
N LEU A 75 -3.97 -15.78 -6.99
CA LEU A 75 -4.14 -15.52 -5.57
C LEU A 75 -3.93 -16.78 -4.76
N TYR A 76 -3.61 -16.57 -3.49
CA TYR A 76 -3.45 -17.63 -2.50
C TYR A 76 -4.32 -17.34 -1.28
N GLU A 77 -5.06 -18.35 -0.84
CA GLU A 77 -5.79 -18.34 0.43
C GLU A 77 -4.86 -18.78 1.56
N ILE A 78 -4.87 -18.04 2.65
CA ILE A 78 -4.14 -18.42 3.86
C ILE A 78 -5.03 -19.31 4.69
N ARG A 79 -4.69 -20.59 4.79
CA ARG A 79 -5.42 -21.60 5.58
C ARG A 79 -4.75 -21.84 6.91
N PHE A 80 -5.41 -21.40 7.96
CA PHE A 80 -4.93 -21.61 9.32
C PHE A 80 -5.07 -23.07 9.77
N PRO A 81 -4.10 -23.59 10.52
CA PRO A 81 -4.20 -24.90 11.12
C PRO A 81 -5.23 -24.90 12.26
N ARG A 82 -5.77 -26.06 12.59
CA ARG A 82 -6.61 -26.22 13.80
C ARG A 82 -5.79 -26.00 15.09
N SER A 83 -4.49 -26.26 15.04
CA SER A 83 -3.54 -26.02 16.13
C SER A 83 -2.12 -25.84 15.56
N GLY A 84 -1.28 -25.07 16.26
CA GLY A 84 0.09 -24.76 15.80
C GLY A 84 0.21 -23.43 15.09
N THR A 85 1.37 -23.19 14.52
CA THR A 85 1.80 -21.88 13.98
C THR A 85 2.24 -21.94 12.52
N GLU A 86 1.88 -23.01 11.79
CA GLU A 86 2.14 -23.12 10.35
C GLU A 86 0.81 -23.06 9.60
N ALA A 87 0.62 -22.02 8.79
CA ALA A 87 -0.51 -21.87 7.90
C ALA A 87 -0.10 -22.18 6.46
N GLU A 88 -1.03 -22.75 5.69
CA GLU A 88 -0.78 -23.11 4.30
C GLU A 88 -1.21 -21.99 3.36
N LEU A 89 -0.42 -21.76 2.32
CA LEU A 89 -0.81 -20.96 1.16
C LEU A 89 -1.37 -21.88 0.08
N VAL A 90 -2.66 -21.76 -0.18
CA VAL A 90 -3.37 -22.62 -1.15
C VAL A 90 -3.83 -21.76 -2.33
N PRO A 91 -3.53 -22.17 -3.59
CA PRO A 91 -4.02 -21.44 -4.76
C PRO A 91 -5.53 -21.22 -4.70
N HIS A 92 -5.96 -19.98 -4.87
CA HIS A 92 -7.36 -19.58 -4.82
C HIS A 92 -8.04 -19.83 -6.15
N SER A 93 -9.06 -20.71 -6.17
CA SER A 93 -9.73 -21.13 -7.41
C SER A 93 -10.51 -20.02 -8.12
N GLY A 94 -10.83 -18.94 -7.42
CA GLY A 94 -11.60 -17.81 -7.98
C GLY A 94 -10.79 -16.86 -8.88
N LEU A 95 -9.47 -16.82 -8.71
CA LEU A 95 -8.55 -16.02 -9.55
C LEU A 95 -7.28 -16.82 -9.82
N THR A 96 -7.24 -17.46 -10.98
CA THR A 96 -6.16 -18.34 -11.42
C THR A 96 -5.26 -17.63 -12.44
N PRO A 97 -4.03 -18.12 -12.69
CA PRO A 97 -3.15 -17.58 -13.73
C PRO A 97 -3.81 -17.46 -15.10
N ALA A 98 -4.66 -18.39 -15.48
CA ALA A 98 -5.37 -18.39 -16.77
C ALA A 98 -6.25 -17.13 -16.98
N LEU A 99 -6.69 -16.47 -15.92
CA LEU A 99 -7.48 -15.23 -16.03
C LEU A 99 -6.62 -14.01 -16.39
N PHE A 100 -5.31 -14.09 -16.22
CA PHE A 100 -4.36 -13.06 -16.65
C PHE A 100 -3.96 -13.19 -18.12
N GLU A 101 -4.07 -14.39 -18.72
CA GLU A 101 -3.64 -14.66 -20.09
C GLU A 101 -4.24 -13.69 -21.13
N PRO A 102 -5.54 -13.32 -21.09
CA PRO A 102 -6.11 -12.38 -22.05
C PRO A 102 -5.52 -10.97 -22.00
N LEU A 103 -4.91 -10.60 -20.87
CA LEU A 103 -4.27 -9.30 -20.66
C LEU A 103 -2.76 -9.31 -20.93
N THR A 104 -2.19 -10.48 -21.19
CA THR A 104 -0.75 -10.68 -21.41
C THR A 104 -0.25 -10.22 -22.80
N PRO A 105 -1.02 -10.34 -23.92
CA PRO A 105 -0.52 -9.93 -25.23
C PRO A 105 -0.06 -8.46 -25.26
N GLY A 106 1.14 -8.25 -25.78
CA GLY A 106 1.76 -6.91 -25.87
C GLY A 106 2.47 -6.44 -24.61
N ARG A 107 2.54 -7.27 -23.56
CA ARG A 107 3.39 -7.01 -22.40
C ARG A 107 4.82 -7.44 -22.72
N ASP A 108 5.77 -6.55 -22.44
CA ASP A 108 7.22 -6.79 -22.54
C ASP A 108 7.88 -7.10 -21.20
N LEU A 109 7.08 -7.04 -20.10
CA LEU A 109 7.52 -7.27 -18.75
C LEU A 109 6.71 -8.40 -18.08
N PRO A 110 7.30 -9.11 -17.13
CA PRO A 110 6.57 -10.08 -16.31
C PRO A 110 5.42 -9.37 -15.53
N TRP A 111 4.50 -10.14 -15.02
CA TRP A 111 3.52 -9.66 -14.07
C TRP A 111 4.21 -9.39 -12.73
N ASP A 112 3.78 -8.30 -12.08
CA ASP A 112 4.26 -7.86 -10.78
C ASP A 112 3.05 -7.30 -10.02
N VAL A 113 2.36 -8.18 -9.30
CA VAL A 113 1.11 -7.85 -8.60
C VAL A 113 1.43 -7.57 -7.14
N GLU A 114 1.34 -6.30 -6.74
CA GLU A 114 1.79 -5.82 -5.43
C GLU A 114 0.65 -5.51 -4.46
N GLY A 115 -0.56 -5.34 -4.94
CA GLY A 115 -1.68 -5.00 -4.07
C GLY A 115 -2.94 -5.77 -4.36
N ILE A 116 -3.75 -6.00 -3.33
CA ILE A 116 -5.09 -6.60 -3.42
C ILE A 116 -6.08 -5.87 -2.54
N GLY A 117 -7.20 -5.45 -3.11
CA GLY A 117 -8.33 -4.86 -2.41
C GLY A 117 -9.63 -5.59 -2.73
N ILE A 118 -10.63 -5.41 -1.89
CA ILE A 118 -11.98 -5.96 -2.09
C ILE A 118 -13.02 -4.88 -1.84
N ASP A 119 -14.07 -4.85 -2.65
CA ASP A 119 -15.20 -3.96 -2.39
C ASP A 119 -16.34 -4.68 -1.63
N SER A 120 -17.35 -3.91 -1.24
CA SER A 120 -18.52 -4.43 -0.50
C SER A 120 -19.35 -5.47 -1.27
N THR A 121 -19.15 -5.60 -2.58
CA THR A 121 -19.82 -6.62 -3.41
C THR A 121 -19.01 -7.91 -3.53
N GLY A 122 -17.77 -7.93 -3.03
CA GLY A 122 -16.82 -9.01 -3.15
C GLY A 122 -15.99 -8.99 -4.44
N ALA A 123 -16.07 -7.91 -5.23
CA ALA A 123 -15.19 -7.73 -6.38
C ALA A 123 -13.75 -7.46 -5.91
N LEU A 124 -12.79 -8.14 -6.52
CA LEU A 124 -11.37 -7.98 -6.23
C LEU A 124 -10.75 -6.93 -7.14
N TYR A 125 -9.81 -6.19 -6.57
CA TYR A 125 -8.98 -5.21 -7.28
C TYR A 125 -7.52 -5.52 -7.02
N LEU A 126 -6.71 -5.48 -8.06
CA LEU A 126 -5.27 -5.74 -8.00
C LEU A 126 -4.52 -4.53 -8.55
N SER A 127 -3.43 -4.16 -7.91
CA SER A 127 -2.44 -3.25 -8.49
C SER A 127 -1.32 -4.04 -9.14
N GLU A 128 -0.94 -3.62 -10.34
CA GLU A 128 0.17 -4.17 -11.10
C GLU A 128 1.22 -3.07 -11.27
N GLU A 129 2.41 -3.33 -10.80
CA GLU A 129 3.44 -2.32 -10.60
C GLU A 129 4.05 -1.82 -11.91
N HIS A 130 4.53 -2.71 -12.77
CA HIS A 130 5.35 -2.36 -13.93
C HIS A 130 4.64 -1.46 -14.95
N LEU A 131 3.35 -1.69 -15.21
CA LEU A 131 2.55 -0.91 -16.17
C LEU A 131 1.55 0.02 -15.50
N ARG A 132 1.52 0.07 -14.17
CA ARG A 132 0.58 0.88 -13.36
C ARG A 132 -0.86 0.57 -13.73
N TRP A 133 -1.19 -0.70 -13.77
CA TRP A 133 -2.55 -1.13 -14.03
C TRP A 133 -3.30 -1.39 -12.74
N ILE A 134 -4.56 -1.02 -12.76
CA ILE A 134 -5.51 -1.56 -11.80
C ILE A 134 -6.39 -2.56 -12.54
N LEU A 135 -6.38 -3.78 -12.03
CA LEU A 135 -7.19 -4.87 -12.56
C LEU A 135 -8.40 -5.08 -11.63
N ARG A 136 -9.52 -5.48 -12.19
CA ARG A 136 -10.73 -5.80 -11.44
C ARG A 136 -11.26 -7.15 -11.84
N GLN A 137 -11.61 -7.95 -10.85
CA GLN A 137 -12.40 -9.17 -11.02
C GLN A 137 -13.76 -8.97 -10.38
N PRO A 138 -14.86 -8.87 -11.15
CA PRO A 138 -16.19 -8.54 -10.60
C PRO A 138 -16.79 -9.64 -9.71
N ALA A 139 -16.40 -10.89 -9.89
CA ALA A 139 -16.77 -12.02 -9.05
C ALA A 139 -15.81 -13.19 -9.29
N PRO A 140 -15.70 -14.15 -8.36
CA PRO A 140 -14.84 -15.33 -8.52
C PRO A 140 -15.07 -16.06 -9.84
N GLY A 141 -14.00 -16.39 -10.56
CA GLY A 141 -14.03 -17.06 -11.86
C GLY A 141 -14.50 -16.20 -13.05
N LYS A 142 -14.88 -14.94 -12.83
CA LYS A 142 -15.17 -14.01 -13.93
C LYS A 142 -13.87 -13.48 -14.53
N PRO A 143 -13.89 -13.07 -15.82
CA PRO A 143 -12.73 -12.45 -16.46
C PRO A 143 -12.15 -11.30 -15.64
N LEU A 144 -10.83 -11.23 -15.64
CA LEU A 144 -10.09 -10.09 -15.11
C LEU A 144 -10.11 -8.97 -16.15
N GLU A 145 -10.39 -7.76 -15.73
CA GLU A 145 -10.46 -6.59 -16.61
C GLU A 145 -9.48 -5.50 -16.15
N ARG A 146 -8.79 -4.89 -17.08
CA ARG A 146 -8.00 -3.68 -16.80
C ARG A 146 -8.93 -2.48 -16.75
N LEU A 147 -8.88 -1.71 -15.65
CA LEU A 147 -9.62 -0.46 -15.55
C LEU A 147 -8.97 0.63 -16.41
N PRO A 148 -9.75 1.35 -17.25
CA PRO A 148 -9.23 2.38 -18.15
C PRO A 148 -8.99 3.71 -17.42
N ILE A 149 -8.12 3.70 -16.41
CA ILE A 149 -7.78 4.88 -15.62
C ILE A 149 -6.69 5.67 -16.36
N ASP A 150 -6.92 6.97 -16.58
CA ASP A 150 -5.91 7.90 -17.07
C ASP A 150 -5.11 8.47 -15.89
N TRP A 151 -3.85 8.08 -15.79
CA TRP A 151 -2.92 8.51 -14.74
C TRP A 151 -2.19 9.83 -15.05
N SER A 152 -2.43 10.46 -16.20
CA SER A 152 -1.74 11.70 -16.61
C SER A 152 -1.84 12.82 -15.58
N PRO A 153 -2.97 13.02 -14.82
CA PRO A 153 -3.06 14.08 -13.82
C PRO A 153 -2.06 13.97 -12.66
N VAL A 154 -1.59 12.75 -12.38
CA VAL A 154 -0.66 12.45 -11.25
C VAL A 154 0.68 11.92 -11.71
N SER A 155 0.94 11.84 -13.02
CA SER A 155 2.17 11.30 -13.62
C SER A 155 3.46 12.01 -13.16
N ARG A 156 3.36 13.23 -12.63
CA ARG A 156 4.48 13.96 -12.00
C ARG A 156 5.09 13.23 -10.80
N TRP A 157 4.33 12.33 -10.18
CA TRP A 157 4.77 11.55 -9.01
C TRP A 157 5.41 10.22 -9.38
N PHE A 158 5.37 9.83 -10.66
CA PHE A 158 5.92 8.56 -11.09
C PHE A 158 7.41 8.67 -11.33
N SER A 159 8.17 7.71 -10.78
CA SER A 159 9.58 7.60 -11.09
C SER A 159 9.79 7.40 -12.60
N LYS A 160 10.76 8.12 -13.16
CA LYS A 160 11.15 8.02 -14.57
C LYS A 160 12.26 7.01 -14.82
N THR A 161 12.95 6.63 -13.76
CA THR A 161 14.18 5.83 -13.81
C THR A 161 14.04 4.48 -13.11
N ASP A 162 13.15 4.40 -12.13
CA ASP A 162 12.88 3.19 -11.35
C ASP A 162 11.44 2.74 -11.57
N ARG A 163 11.24 1.60 -12.24
CA ARG A 163 9.91 1.03 -12.51
C ARG A 163 9.33 0.34 -11.28
N ASN A 164 10.17 -0.07 -10.35
CA ASN A 164 9.77 -0.62 -9.06
C ASN A 164 9.36 0.46 -8.04
N ALA A 165 9.51 1.74 -8.35
CA ALA A 165 8.97 2.84 -7.56
C ALA A 165 7.59 3.22 -8.09
N SER A 166 6.60 2.37 -7.92
CA SER A 166 5.32 2.44 -8.61
C SER A 166 4.13 2.02 -7.73
N PHE A 167 3.17 1.27 -8.30
CA PHE A 167 1.95 0.91 -7.60
C PHE A 167 2.15 -0.29 -6.69
N GLU A 168 1.84 -0.08 -5.43
CA GLU A 168 1.82 -1.07 -4.37
C GLU A 168 0.37 -1.36 -3.94
N GLY A 169 0.04 -1.16 -2.68
CA GLY A 169 -1.28 -1.44 -2.13
C GLY A 169 -2.44 -0.75 -2.85
N VAL A 170 -3.58 -1.42 -2.86
CA VAL A 170 -4.85 -0.90 -3.36
C VAL A 170 -5.97 -1.12 -2.34
N ALA A 171 -6.70 -0.06 -1.97
CA ALA A 171 -7.86 -0.14 -1.10
C ALA A 171 -9.12 0.37 -1.79
N VAL A 172 -10.26 -0.27 -1.50
CA VAL A 172 -11.54 0.05 -2.14
C VAL A 172 -12.50 0.63 -1.11
N GLY A 173 -12.59 1.96 -1.07
CA GLY A 173 -13.55 2.66 -0.24
C GLY A 173 -14.92 2.77 -0.90
N ASP A 174 -15.85 3.43 -0.20
CA ASP A 174 -17.23 3.58 -0.69
C ASP A 174 -17.32 4.34 -2.01
N ARG A 175 -16.58 5.44 -2.11
CA ARG A 175 -16.57 6.31 -3.28
C ARG A 175 -15.30 6.21 -4.09
N PHE A 176 -14.16 6.04 -3.44
CA PHE A 176 -12.86 6.11 -4.08
C PHE A 176 -12.13 4.76 -4.05
N LEU A 177 -11.37 4.54 -5.09
CA LEU A 177 -10.28 3.60 -5.10
C LEU A 177 -9.02 4.36 -4.70
N TYR A 178 -8.28 3.84 -3.73
CA TYR A 178 -7.01 4.39 -3.26
C TYR A 178 -5.89 3.50 -3.74
N VAL A 179 -4.86 4.11 -4.34
CA VAL A 179 -3.69 3.38 -4.86
C VAL A 179 -2.44 3.99 -4.24
N ALA A 180 -1.62 3.18 -3.62
CA ALA A 180 -0.32 3.59 -3.13
C ALA A 180 0.66 3.71 -4.31
N ASN A 181 1.28 4.89 -4.48
CA ASN A 181 2.51 5.05 -5.24
C ASN A 181 3.65 5.02 -4.23
N GLU A 182 4.49 4.01 -4.30
CA GLU A 182 5.33 3.53 -3.21
C GLU A 182 6.30 4.58 -2.66
N ARG A 183 7.26 5.02 -3.48
CA ARG A 183 8.43 5.84 -3.08
C ARG A 183 8.75 6.93 -4.09
N ASP A 184 9.90 7.59 -4.00
CA ASP A 184 10.27 8.79 -4.78
C ASP A 184 9.26 9.93 -4.59
N THR A 185 8.88 10.24 -3.36
CA THR A 185 7.73 11.04 -2.93
C THR A 185 6.43 10.22 -2.85
N GLY A 186 6.44 9.06 -2.18
CA GLY A 186 5.29 8.18 -2.04
C GLY A 186 3.98 8.90 -1.74
N ARG A 187 2.92 8.53 -2.43
CA ARG A 187 1.62 9.19 -2.36
C ARG A 187 0.50 8.18 -2.41
N ILE A 188 -0.66 8.58 -1.90
CA ILE A 188 -1.90 7.84 -2.11
C ILE A 188 -2.70 8.59 -3.17
N LEU A 189 -3.03 7.89 -4.26
CA LEU A 189 -3.79 8.41 -5.39
C LEU A 189 -5.26 8.08 -5.18
N GLU A 190 -6.14 9.04 -5.46
CA GLU A 190 -7.60 8.87 -5.36
C GLU A 190 -8.24 8.79 -6.74
N VAL A 191 -8.99 7.71 -6.98
CA VAL A 191 -9.75 7.49 -8.21
C VAL A 191 -11.22 7.37 -7.86
N ASP A 192 -12.08 8.17 -8.45
CA ASP A 192 -13.54 8.05 -8.32
C ASP A 192 -14.00 6.75 -8.98
N ARG A 193 -14.56 5.83 -8.20
CA ARG A 193 -14.94 4.47 -8.64
C ARG A 193 -15.99 4.44 -9.75
N LYS A 194 -16.85 5.44 -9.79
CA LYS A 194 -17.94 5.51 -10.77
C LYS A 194 -17.46 6.01 -12.14
N THR A 195 -16.57 6.98 -12.14
CA THR A 195 -16.08 7.64 -13.37
C THR A 195 -14.73 7.14 -13.81
N LEU A 196 -13.99 6.41 -12.96
CA LEU A 196 -12.60 5.96 -13.12
C LEU A 196 -11.63 7.11 -13.39
N ARG A 197 -11.95 8.31 -12.91
CA ARG A 197 -11.10 9.49 -13.04
C ARG A 197 -10.25 9.68 -11.79
N VAL A 198 -8.99 9.98 -11.98
CA VAL A 198 -8.12 10.47 -10.91
C VAL A 198 -8.65 11.82 -10.46
N VAL A 199 -8.97 11.96 -9.17
CA VAL A 199 -9.55 13.17 -8.59
C VAL A 199 -8.60 13.89 -7.66
N GLY A 200 -7.54 13.24 -7.19
CA GLY A 200 -6.57 13.82 -6.31
C GLY A 200 -5.42 12.89 -5.95
N ASP A 201 -4.54 13.42 -5.15
CA ASP A 201 -3.46 12.70 -4.50
C ASP A 201 -3.14 13.37 -3.16
N PHE A 202 -2.65 12.59 -2.19
CA PHE A 202 -2.26 13.11 -0.88
C PHE A 202 -1.12 12.26 -0.28
N GLN A 203 -0.44 12.82 0.73
CA GLN A 203 0.66 12.17 1.43
C GLN A 203 0.43 12.25 2.94
N PRO A 204 -0.24 11.25 3.56
CA PRO A 204 -0.43 11.21 4.99
C PRO A 204 0.90 10.86 5.67
N ARG A 205 1.38 11.74 6.54
CA ARG A 205 2.69 11.57 7.19
C ARG A 205 2.56 10.94 8.56
N PRO A 206 3.38 9.93 8.88
CA PRO A 206 3.51 9.46 10.24
C PRO A 206 3.91 10.61 11.18
N PRO A 207 3.37 10.68 12.41
CA PRO A 207 3.80 11.67 13.39
C PRO A 207 5.32 11.63 13.61
N GLY A 208 5.96 12.80 13.49
CA GLY A 208 7.41 12.94 13.63
C GLY A 208 8.24 12.51 12.41
N ALA A 209 7.62 12.10 11.31
CA ALA A 209 8.34 11.81 10.08
C ALA A 209 8.95 13.09 9.49
N SER A 210 10.23 13.01 9.12
CA SER A 210 10.97 14.06 8.42
C SER A 210 11.28 13.60 6.99
N GLY A 211 11.47 14.56 6.09
CA GLY A 211 11.72 14.28 4.67
C GLY A 211 10.42 14.09 3.87
N ASP A 212 10.57 13.91 2.57
CA ASP A 212 9.43 13.80 1.64
C ASP A 212 9.18 12.37 1.15
N ASP A 213 10.10 11.47 1.41
CA ASP A 213 10.01 10.08 1.01
C ASP A 213 9.27 9.27 2.08
N ILE A 214 8.08 8.81 1.73
CA ILE A 214 7.23 7.95 2.55
C ILE A 214 6.88 6.73 1.71
N HIS A 215 7.35 5.55 2.12
CA HIS A 215 7.01 4.31 1.43
C HIS A 215 5.70 3.74 1.95
N TYR A 216 4.69 3.66 1.09
CA TYR A 216 3.43 2.97 1.36
C TYR A 216 3.44 1.63 0.63
N THR A 217 3.49 0.53 1.36
CA THR A 217 3.54 -0.81 0.77
C THR A 217 2.17 -1.47 0.66
N ASP A 218 1.23 -1.17 1.57
CA ASP A 218 -0.13 -1.68 1.42
C ASP A 218 -1.18 -0.72 1.97
N LEU A 219 -2.41 -0.87 1.47
CA LEU A 219 -3.59 -0.12 1.87
C LEU A 219 -4.73 -1.05 2.25
N CYS A 220 -5.48 -0.69 3.28
CA CYS A 220 -6.67 -1.41 3.70
C CYS A 220 -7.83 -0.44 3.92
N TRP A 221 -9.04 -0.81 3.49
CA TRP A 221 -10.27 -0.09 3.82
C TRP A 221 -11.02 -0.85 4.89
N PHE A 222 -11.26 -0.21 6.04
CA PHE A 222 -12.02 -0.80 7.12
C PHE A 222 -12.82 0.26 7.88
N ASP A 223 -14.11 0.00 8.10
CA ASP A 223 -15.02 0.83 8.91
C ASP A 223 -15.06 2.32 8.50
N GLY A 224 -15.09 2.56 7.19
CA GLY A 224 -15.14 3.93 6.64
C GLY A 224 -13.83 4.70 6.72
N GLU A 225 -12.73 4.07 7.08
CA GLU A 225 -11.39 4.65 7.21
C GLU A 225 -10.39 3.98 6.29
N LEU A 226 -9.43 4.76 5.80
CA LEU A 226 -8.30 4.26 5.03
C LEU A 226 -7.15 3.94 5.99
N TRP A 227 -6.55 2.78 5.82
CA TRP A 227 -5.38 2.37 6.56
C TRP A 227 -4.21 2.21 5.60
N ALA A 228 -3.01 2.63 6.01
CA ALA A 228 -1.81 2.56 5.21
C ALA A 228 -0.63 1.99 5.99
N LEU A 229 0.10 1.08 5.37
CA LEU A 229 1.35 0.52 5.86
C LEU A 229 2.52 1.37 5.35
N CYS A 230 3.26 1.99 6.28
CA CYS A 230 4.45 2.82 5.97
C CYS A 230 5.70 2.06 6.40
N ARG A 231 6.36 1.41 5.46
CA ARG A 231 7.45 0.47 5.73
C ARG A 231 8.65 1.09 6.42
N GLU A 232 9.27 2.10 5.85
CA GLU A 232 10.50 2.69 6.40
C GLU A 232 10.29 3.39 7.74
N HIS A 233 9.10 3.94 7.95
CA HIS A 233 8.74 4.58 9.21
C HIS A 233 8.24 3.58 10.26
N ARG A 234 7.99 2.33 9.88
CA ARG A 234 7.46 1.25 10.72
C ARG A 234 6.16 1.65 11.38
N ARG A 235 5.23 2.14 10.54
CA ARG A 235 3.94 2.67 11.00
C ARG A 235 2.79 2.08 10.22
N VAL A 236 1.69 1.90 10.94
CA VAL A 236 0.35 1.74 10.37
C VAL A 236 -0.43 2.99 10.68
N LEU A 237 -0.97 3.63 9.67
CA LEU A 237 -1.74 4.87 9.79
C LEU A 237 -3.22 4.60 9.55
N CYS A 238 -4.08 5.15 10.42
CA CYS A 238 -5.50 5.30 10.16
C CYS A 238 -5.75 6.72 9.68
N ILE A 239 -6.37 6.86 8.53
CA ILE A 239 -6.50 8.12 7.79
C ILE A 239 -7.98 8.40 7.56
N ASP A 240 -8.41 9.59 7.91
CA ASP A 240 -9.75 10.10 7.56
C ASP A 240 -9.81 10.34 6.05
N PRO A 241 -10.70 9.63 5.31
CA PRO A 241 -10.72 9.73 3.85
C PRO A 241 -11.25 11.05 3.31
N LYS A 242 -11.86 11.91 4.17
CA LYS A 242 -12.39 13.21 3.76
C LYS A 242 -11.39 14.34 3.95
N THR A 243 -10.62 14.25 5.04
CA THR A 243 -9.68 15.32 5.42
C THR A 243 -8.23 14.94 5.15
N HIS A 244 -7.96 13.65 4.85
CA HIS A 244 -6.64 13.04 4.69
C HIS A 244 -5.77 13.13 5.98
N ALA A 245 -6.40 13.48 7.10
CA ALA A 245 -5.70 13.58 8.38
C ALA A 245 -5.43 12.21 8.98
N VAL A 246 -4.23 12.01 9.52
CA VAL A 246 -3.89 10.81 10.30
C VAL A 246 -4.59 10.90 11.66
N ARG A 247 -5.52 9.99 11.93
CA ARG A 247 -6.30 9.92 13.17
C ARG A 247 -5.66 9.02 14.23
N LEU A 248 -5.09 7.88 13.78
CA LEU A 248 -4.37 6.94 14.63
C LEU A 248 -3.04 6.58 13.97
N CYS A 249 -2.05 6.30 14.77
CA CYS A 249 -0.75 5.84 14.32
C CYS A 249 -0.27 4.70 15.22
N PHE A 250 0.02 3.55 14.62
CA PHE A 250 0.58 2.41 15.34
C PHE A 250 2.02 2.17 14.91
N SER A 251 2.90 1.82 15.85
CA SER A 251 4.28 1.47 15.56
C SER A 251 4.47 -0.04 15.64
N TYR A 252 5.00 -0.65 14.59
CA TYR A 252 5.47 -2.03 14.61
C TYR A 252 7.00 -2.15 14.73
N PHE A 253 7.71 -1.04 15.01
CA PHE A 253 9.15 -1.04 15.26
C PHE A 253 9.60 -2.10 16.28
N PRO A 254 8.91 -2.30 17.44
CA PRO A 254 9.31 -3.34 18.38
C PRO A 254 9.23 -4.76 17.78
N ILE A 255 8.29 -4.99 16.87
CA ILE A 255 8.10 -6.28 16.19
C ILE A 255 9.24 -6.53 15.21
N GLU A 256 9.58 -5.54 14.39
CA GLU A 256 10.67 -5.63 13.41
C GLU A 256 12.04 -5.87 14.07
N MET A 257 12.23 -5.30 15.28
CA MET A 257 13.48 -5.48 16.05
C MET A 257 13.56 -6.81 16.81
N ASP A 258 12.47 -7.55 16.93
CA ASP A 258 12.47 -8.86 17.58
C ASP A 258 13.05 -9.91 16.62
N PRO A 259 14.16 -10.58 16.99
CA PRO A 259 14.78 -11.62 16.17
C PRO A 259 13.83 -12.76 15.76
N LYS A 260 12.76 -12.97 16.51
CA LYS A 260 11.73 -13.97 16.21
C LYS A 260 11.02 -13.69 14.88
N TYR A 261 10.84 -12.40 14.54
CA TYR A 261 10.08 -11.97 13.35
C TYR A 261 10.97 -11.36 12.26
N ALA A 262 12.23 -11.03 12.59
CA ALA A 262 13.17 -10.40 11.68
C ALA A 262 13.86 -11.40 10.74
N TYR A 263 14.15 -10.94 9.52
CA TYR A 263 14.93 -11.69 8.52
C TYR A 263 16.38 -11.18 8.45
N GLN A 264 17.27 -11.99 7.86
CA GLN A 264 18.71 -11.70 7.75
C GLN A 264 18.98 -10.89 6.47
N HIS A 265 18.81 -9.59 6.52
CA HIS A 265 19.11 -8.69 5.40
C HIS A 265 19.91 -7.46 5.88
N LEU A 266 20.44 -6.69 4.92
CA LEU A 266 21.26 -5.50 5.19
C LEU A 266 20.47 -4.18 5.05
N LEU A 267 19.21 -4.22 4.64
CA LEU A 267 18.38 -3.04 4.55
C LEU A 267 18.08 -2.46 5.94
N PRO A 268 17.93 -1.14 6.07
CA PRO A 268 17.66 -0.48 7.36
C PRO A 268 16.22 -0.69 7.86
N TYR A 269 15.36 -1.34 7.09
CA TYR A 269 13.96 -1.66 7.39
C TYR A 269 13.65 -3.10 6.97
N GLY A 270 12.58 -3.68 7.55
CA GLY A 270 12.10 -5.03 7.21
C GLY A 270 11.13 -5.03 6.03
N PHE A 271 10.64 -6.21 5.70
CA PHE A 271 9.78 -6.47 4.55
C PHE A 271 8.31 -6.62 4.96
N PHE A 272 7.75 -5.59 5.60
CA PHE A 272 6.33 -5.54 5.90
C PHE A 272 5.59 -5.06 4.65
N GLU A 273 4.90 -6.00 3.97
CA GLU A 273 4.31 -5.75 2.65
C GLU A 273 2.78 -5.89 2.63
N GLY A 274 2.16 -6.56 3.61
CA GLY A 274 0.72 -6.72 3.62
C GLY A 274 0.05 -6.20 4.89
N LEU A 275 -1.11 -5.55 4.72
CA LEU A 275 -1.92 -4.95 5.78
C LEU A 275 -3.38 -5.35 5.67
N SER A 276 -3.94 -5.87 6.75
CA SER A 276 -5.39 -5.92 6.91
C SER A 276 -5.78 -5.46 8.31
N VAL A 277 -6.95 -4.84 8.43
CA VAL A 277 -7.46 -4.34 9.70
C VAL A 277 -8.87 -4.86 9.92
N ASP A 278 -9.19 -5.24 11.15
CA ASP A 278 -10.54 -5.57 11.59
C ASP A 278 -10.89 -4.78 12.88
N ALA A 279 -12.04 -5.09 13.46
CA ALA A 279 -12.52 -4.38 14.67
C ALA A 279 -11.53 -4.45 15.83
N ASP A 280 -10.84 -5.56 15.99
CA ASP A 280 -10.02 -5.88 17.16
C ASP A 280 -8.52 -5.97 16.84
N ASN A 281 -8.13 -6.16 15.57
CA ASN A 281 -6.75 -6.48 15.21
C ASN A 281 -6.24 -5.67 14.02
N VAL A 282 -4.92 -5.51 13.99
CA VAL A 282 -4.10 -5.21 12.82
C VAL A 282 -3.39 -6.50 12.43
N TRP A 283 -3.48 -6.88 11.17
CA TRP A 283 -2.80 -8.03 10.59
C TRP A 283 -1.68 -7.53 9.70
N LEU A 284 -0.49 -8.07 9.90
CA LEU A 284 0.71 -7.69 9.16
C LEU A 284 1.29 -8.91 8.48
N LEU A 285 1.51 -8.80 7.19
CA LEU A 285 2.21 -9.81 6.41
C LEU A 285 3.65 -9.35 6.20
N ILE A 286 4.59 -10.24 6.48
CA ILE A 286 6.02 -9.99 6.26
C ILE A 286 6.48 -10.89 5.13
N ASP A 287 6.91 -10.28 4.04
CA ASP A 287 7.68 -10.95 3.01
C ASP A 287 9.08 -11.28 3.53
N ASN A 288 9.72 -12.24 2.92
CA ASN A 288 11.08 -12.61 3.27
C ASN A 288 12.11 -12.25 2.18
N ASN A 289 11.67 -11.89 0.98
CA ASN A 289 12.55 -11.61 -0.18
C ASN A 289 13.64 -12.70 -0.37
N GLY A 290 13.29 -13.96 -0.08
CA GLY A 290 14.23 -15.08 -0.12
C GLY A 290 15.23 -15.13 1.03
N TYR A 291 15.19 -14.22 2.02
CA TYR A 291 16.09 -14.22 3.17
C TYR A 291 15.59 -15.15 4.28
N PRO A 292 16.51 -15.85 4.98
CA PRO A 292 16.15 -16.65 6.14
C PRO A 292 15.86 -15.77 7.37
N ARG A 293 15.09 -16.30 8.32
CA ARG A 293 14.80 -15.64 9.59
C ARG A 293 16.05 -15.57 10.49
N LYS A 294 16.17 -14.50 11.28
CA LYS A 294 17.27 -14.37 12.24
C LYS A 294 17.23 -15.45 13.32
N ALA A 295 16.05 -15.77 13.85
CA ALA A 295 15.89 -16.79 14.88
C ALA A 295 15.93 -18.23 14.34
N ASN A 296 15.73 -18.43 13.02
CA ASN A 296 15.78 -19.74 12.39
C ASN A 296 16.37 -19.64 10.98
N PRO A 297 17.71 -19.74 10.84
CA PRO A 297 18.38 -19.58 9.54
C PRO A 297 18.05 -20.65 8.49
N GLN A 298 17.31 -21.70 8.85
CA GLN A 298 16.84 -22.73 7.92
C GLN A 298 15.43 -22.44 7.38
N ASP A 299 14.80 -21.36 7.83
CA ASP A 299 13.43 -21.01 7.47
C ASP A 299 13.39 -19.63 6.79
N ALA A 300 13.08 -19.63 5.50
CA ALA A 300 12.94 -18.45 4.65
C ALA A 300 11.46 -18.24 4.21
N ARG A 301 10.50 -18.73 4.99
CA ARG A 301 9.07 -18.57 4.68
C ARG A 301 8.52 -17.25 5.22
N PRO A 302 7.53 -16.63 4.54
CA PRO A 302 6.86 -15.43 5.01
C PRO A 302 6.10 -15.66 6.32
N LEU A 303 5.79 -14.56 7.02
CA LEU A 303 5.06 -14.57 8.30
C LEU A 303 3.78 -13.76 8.22
N LEU A 304 2.70 -14.28 8.82
CA LEU A 304 1.51 -13.50 9.13
C LEU A 304 1.45 -13.26 10.63
N LEU A 305 1.23 -12.01 11.03
CA LEU A 305 1.15 -11.59 12.42
C LEU A 305 -0.23 -11.04 12.74
N ARG A 306 -0.81 -11.43 13.87
CA ARG A 306 -2.00 -10.84 14.46
C ARG A 306 -1.60 -9.95 15.65
N CYS A 307 -1.91 -8.68 15.55
CA CYS A 307 -1.63 -7.66 16.57
C CYS A 307 -2.95 -7.06 17.06
N PRO A 308 -3.32 -7.22 18.33
CA PRO A 308 -4.48 -6.53 18.89
C PRO A 308 -4.37 -5.02 18.73
N ARG A 309 -5.46 -4.36 18.37
CA ARG A 309 -5.50 -2.90 18.24
C ARG A 309 -5.33 -2.23 19.60
N PRO A 310 -4.29 -1.40 19.78
CA PRO A 310 -4.01 -0.79 21.10
C PRO A 310 -4.96 0.37 21.46
N ASP A 311 -5.78 0.83 20.51
CA ASP A 311 -6.82 1.85 20.71
C ASP A 311 -8.16 1.25 21.20
N ARG A 312 -8.26 -0.07 21.31
CA ARG A 312 -9.44 -0.78 21.79
C ARG A 312 -9.22 -1.28 23.23
N PRO A 313 -10.27 -1.34 24.06
CA PRO A 313 -10.16 -1.93 25.37
C PRO A 313 -9.75 -3.40 25.27
N LYS A 314 -8.84 -3.84 26.14
CA LYS A 314 -8.52 -5.27 26.26
C LYS A 314 -9.79 -5.99 26.74
N ARG A 315 -10.31 -6.88 25.92
CA ARG A 315 -11.40 -7.79 26.30
C ARG A 315 -10.88 -8.95 27.12
#